data_77e75ebaa649d64478ebe6cc3c496c07
#
_entry.id   77e75ebaa649d64478ebe6cc3c496c07
#
_cell.length_a   1.000
_cell.length_b   1.000
_cell.length_c   1.000
_cell.angle_alpha   90.00
_cell.angle_beta   90.00
_cell.angle_gamma   90.00
#
_symmetry.space_group_name_H-M   'P 1'
#
loop_
_entity.id
_entity.type
_entity.pdbx_description
1 polymer ?
#
loop_
_entity_poly.entity_id
_entity_poly.type
_entity_poly.pdbx_seq_one_letter_code
_entity_poly.pdbx_strand_id
1 'polypeptide(L)'
;GVGYKAYPDNLIEKFIEKSWENGIDVFRIFDSLNWVNAMAPSIEYVRTKTGGLAEAAISYTGDILDVKNTKYSLKYYTRLAKDLENAGAHIIAIKDMAGLLTPYAATELITALKDTVKLPLHLHTHDTSSIQSATYLKAIEAGVDVVDVALAGLSGLTSQPNFNSIVEMMKHQERANPINVTSLNEYSNYWEDVREYYYPFESGLKSGTAEVYTHEIPGGQYSNLRPQAIALGLGDRFEEVKKMYAEVNILFGNLIKVTPSSKVVGDMAIFMVTNNLIPDDIFERGSSLSFPESVVSFFKGDLGQPQDGFPKELQAIILKNETPYSDRPNAHLAPIDFTESFTVFKNKFQKNFSRLIEFEDFLSYSLYPRVFKQAHENYIKYGNVSILPTKNFFFGMEQREEIMIELEPGKTIIVKLLSVSPANEEGKRTVFFRVNGENRFVEITDTSLGIETQSNLKADPNNEKEYGAPLQGMLYKMLVKPGQEIKKDDHLFIIEAMKMETTVTALKDGTVNSLSLKEGVMVITGDLVISLN
;
A
#
# COMPACT_ATOMS: atom_id res chain seq x y z
N GLY A 1 -12.10 5.83 -4.00
CA GLY A 1 -11.43 4.98 -4.98
C GLY A 1 -10.87 3.71 -4.37
N VAL A 2 -10.33 2.83 -5.18
CA VAL A 2 -9.78 1.53 -4.75
C VAL A 2 -8.24 1.50 -4.78
N GLY A 3 -7.59 2.60 -5.10
CA GLY A 3 -6.13 2.76 -5.15
C GLY A 3 -5.69 4.05 -4.50
N TYR A 4 -4.45 4.42 -4.72
CA TYR A 4 -3.85 5.63 -4.13
C TYR A 4 -4.03 6.88 -4.98
N LYS A 5 -5.01 6.90 -5.84
CA LYS A 5 -5.37 8.03 -6.71
C LYS A 5 -6.88 8.11 -6.93
N ALA A 6 -7.33 9.24 -7.47
CA ALA A 6 -8.70 9.39 -7.92
C ALA A 6 -8.95 8.57 -9.22
N TYR A 7 -10.18 8.08 -9.35
CA TYR A 7 -10.68 7.38 -10.55
C TYR A 7 -12.00 8.01 -10.99
N PRO A 8 -12.38 7.91 -12.28
CA PRO A 8 -13.72 8.31 -12.73
C PRO A 8 -14.82 7.60 -11.93
N ASP A 9 -15.88 8.31 -11.59
CA ASP A 9 -16.96 7.77 -10.76
C ASP A 9 -17.61 6.53 -11.40
N ASN A 10 -17.78 6.50 -12.72
CA ASN A 10 -18.36 5.35 -13.41
C ASN A 10 -17.46 4.09 -13.33
N LEU A 11 -16.14 4.24 -13.22
CA LEU A 11 -15.24 3.10 -13.00
C LEU A 11 -15.44 2.52 -11.60
N ILE A 12 -15.60 3.37 -10.58
CA ILE A 12 -15.86 2.95 -9.20
C ILE A 12 -17.21 2.24 -9.09
N GLU A 13 -18.24 2.81 -9.72
CA GLU A 13 -19.57 2.21 -9.79
C GLU A 13 -19.52 0.80 -10.40
N LYS A 14 -18.85 0.66 -11.55
CA LYS A 14 -18.71 -0.62 -12.25
C LYS A 14 -17.86 -1.63 -11.45
N PHE A 15 -16.85 -1.18 -10.72
CA PHE A 15 -16.09 -2.02 -9.82
C PHE A 15 -16.95 -2.57 -8.67
N ILE A 16 -17.77 -1.74 -8.04
CA ILE A 16 -18.70 -2.14 -6.97
C ILE A 16 -19.71 -3.18 -7.50
N GLU A 17 -20.32 -2.91 -8.65
CA GLU A 17 -21.29 -3.82 -9.28
C GLU A 17 -20.67 -5.19 -9.56
N LYS A 18 -19.49 -5.21 -10.19
CA LYS A 18 -18.77 -6.45 -10.50
C LYS A 18 -18.26 -7.18 -9.26
N SER A 19 -17.85 -6.45 -8.23
CA SER A 19 -17.46 -7.07 -6.96
C SER A 19 -18.64 -7.80 -6.31
N TRP A 20 -19.83 -7.21 -6.34
CA TRP A 20 -21.05 -7.85 -5.84
C TRP A 20 -21.44 -9.07 -6.68
N GLU A 21 -21.42 -8.98 -8.01
CA GLU A 21 -21.69 -10.11 -8.91
C GLU A 21 -20.74 -11.29 -8.65
N ASN A 22 -19.51 -11.02 -8.20
CA ASN A 22 -18.48 -12.00 -7.84
C ASN A 22 -18.48 -12.42 -6.36
N GLY A 23 -19.54 -12.07 -5.58
CA GLY A 23 -19.79 -12.61 -4.26
C GLY A 23 -19.35 -11.73 -3.08
N ILE A 24 -19.09 -10.44 -3.29
CA ILE A 24 -18.84 -9.51 -2.18
C ILE A 24 -20.16 -9.03 -1.59
N ASP A 25 -20.45 -9.37 -0.33
CA ASP A 25 -21.68 -9.01 0.35
C ASP A 25 -21.57 -7.73 1.19
N VAL A 26 -20.39 -7.47 1.79
CA VAL A 26 -20.16 -6.30 2.63
C VAL A 26 -19.04 -5.45 2.03
N PHE A 27 -19.34 -4.20 1.73
CA PHE A 27 -18.42 -3.24 1.18
C PHE A 27 -17.92 -2.30 2.27
N ARG A 28 -16.68 -2.47 2.73
CA ARG A 28 -16.04 -1.54 3.66
C ARG A 28 -15.55 -0.32 2.89
N ILE A 29 -16.22 0.80 3.10
CA ILE A 29 -15.99 2.08 2.44
C ILE A 29 -15.32 3.02 3.42
N PHE A 30 -14.11 3.50 3.10
CA PHE A 30 -13.41 4.49 3.92
C PHE A 30 -12.73 5.54 3.06
N ASP A 31 -12.49 6.67 3.66
CA ASP A 31 -11.61 7.71 3.13
C ASP A 31 -10.47 7.99 4.10
N SER A 32 -9.25 8.16 3.59
CA SER A 32 -8.06 8.32 4.43
C SER A 32 -8.03 9.64 5.23
N LEU A 33 -8.90 10.56 4.88
CA LEU A 33 -9.06 11.86 5.55
C LEU A 33 -10.41 11.98 6.26
N ASN A 34 -11.20 10.88 6.29
CA ASN A 34 -12.58 10.85 6.82
C ASN A 34 -13.51 11.85 6.12
N TRP A 35 -13.28 12.11 4.85
CA TRP A 35 -14.07 13.07 4.11
C TRP A 35 -15.35 12.43 3.56
N VAL A 36 -16.48 12.70 4.20
CA VAL A 36 -17.79 12.09 3.88
C VAL A 36 -18.18 12.29 2.41
N ASN A 37 -17.88 13.46 1.83
CA ASN A 37 -18.18 13.72 0.42
C ASN A 37 -17.46 12.76 -0.55
N ALA A 38 -16.29 12.23 -0.16
CA ALA A 38 -15.60 11.22 -0.96
C ALA A 38 -16.20 9.83 -0.78
N MET A 39 -16.80 9.53 0.38
CA MET A 39 -17.40 8.24 0.69
C MET A 39 -18.83 8.10 0.17
N ALA A 40 -19.61 9.18 0.19
CA ALA A 40 -21.03 9.19 -0.11
C ALA A 40 -21.40 8.54 -1.48
N PRO A 41 -20.70 8.79 -2.61
CA PRO A 41 -21.02 8.13 -3.87
C PRO A 41 -20.88 6.60 -3.81
N SER A 42 -19.83 6.09 -3.14
CA SER A 42 -19.65 4.64 -3.01
C SER A 42 -20.71 4.01 -2.12
N ILE A 43 -21.12 4.70 -1.05
CA ILE A 43 -22.24 4.26 -0.20
C ILE A 43 -23.53 4.18 -1.03
N GLU A 44 -23.81 5.20 -1.84
CA GLU A 44 -24.97 5.25 -2.72
C GLU A 44 -24.92 4.13 -3.78
N TYR A 45 -23.76 3.89 -4.40
CA TYR A 45 -23.61 2.83 -5.41
C TYR A 45 -23.87 1.45 -4.83
N VAL A 46 -23.35 1.12 -3.64
CA VAL A 46 -23.65 -0.15 -2.98
C VAL A 46 -25.14 -0.29 -2.75
N ARG A 47 -25.82 0.73 -2.24
CA ARG A 47 -27.26 0.71 -1.93
C ARG A 47 -28.16 0.61 -3.16
N THR A 48 -27.78 1.23 -4.27
CA THR A 48 -28.65 1.38 -5.46
C THR A 48 -28.33 0.39 -6.57
N LYS A 49 -27.09 -0.13 -6.62
CA LYS A 49 -26.60 -1.00 -7.71
C LYS A 49 -26.33 -2.44 -7.26
N THR A 50 -26.38 -2.72 -5.98
CA THR A 50 -26.12 -4.06 -5.43
C THR A 50 -27.15 -4.43 -4.37
N GLY A 51 -27.16 -5.72 -3.96
CA GLY A 51 -27.88 -6.19 -2.76
C GLY A 51 -26.98 -6.23 -1.51
N GLY A 52 -25.75 -5.70 -1.60
CA GLY A 52 -24.77 -5.74 -0.54
C GLY A 52 -24.97 -4.67 0.54
N LEU A 53 -24.17 -4.76 1.59
CA LEU A 53 -24.18 -3.84 2.73
C LEU A 53 -23.06 -2.80 2.59
N ALA A 54 -23.39 -1.52 2.75
CA ALA A 54 -22.41 -0.44 2.84
C ALA A 54 -21.94 -0.29 4.30
N GLU A 55 -20.73 -0.73 4.59
CA GLU A 55 -20.06 -0.51 5.85
C GLU A 55 -19.17 0.73 5.73
N ALA A 56 -19.60 1.85 6.34
CA ALA A 56 -18.84 3.09 6.31
C ALA A 56 -17.85 3.13 7.47
N ALA A 57 -16.55 3.18 7.15
CA ALA A 57 -15.49 3.10 8.14
C ALA A 57 -14.89 4.48 8.45
N ILE A 58 -14.84 4.79 9.74
CA ILE A 58 -14.21 5.97 10.32
C ILE A 58 -12.77 5.61 10.68
N SER A 59 -11.80 6.24 10.05
CA SER A 59 -10.40 6.06 10.40
C SER A 59 -10.09 6.77 11.73
N TYR A 60 -9.65 5.99 12.72
CA TYR A 60 -9.33 6.49 14.06
C TYR A 60 -7.90 7.00 14.15
N THR A 61 -7.70 8.11 14.87
CA THR A 61 -6.38 8.67 15.16
C THR A 61 -6.42 9.53 16.43
N GLY A 62 -5.26 9.74 17.02
CA GLY A 62 -5.11 10.53 18.24
C GLY A 62 -5.59 9.78 19.49
N ASP A 63 -5.71 10.51 20.59
CA ASP A 63 -6.25 10.01 21.85
C ASP A 63 -7.46 10.88 22.24
N ILE A 64 -8.66 10.28 22.28
CA ILE A 64 -9.89 10.98 22.65
C ILE A 64 -9.97 11.30 24.15
N LEU A 65 -9.13 10.69 24.98
CA LEU A 65 -9.03 10.96 26.41
C LEU A 65 -8.08 12.13 26.72
N ASP A 66 -7.20 12.51 25.78
CA ASP A 66 -6.37 13.70 25.94
C ASP A 66 -7.18 14.96 25.65
N VAL A 67 -7.45 15.74 26.69
CA VAL A 67 -8.18 17.02 26.60
C VAL A 67 -7.52 18.05 25.69
N LYS A 68 -6.24 17.89 25.35
CA LYS A 68 -5.52 18.75 24.40
C LYS A 68 -5.82 18.40 22.96
N ASN A 69 -6.28 17.19 22.68
CA ASN A 69 -6.65 16.74 21.35
C ASN A 69 -8.03 17.28 20.95
N THR A 70 -8.08 18.50 20.43
CA THR A 70 -9.32 19.15 20.03
C THR A 70 -9.76 18.76 18.62
N LYS A 71 -8.83 18.37 17.74
CA LYS A 71 -9.10 18.04 16.33
C LYS A 71 -9.88 16.74 16.17
N TYR A 72 -9.38 15.65 16.75
CA TYR A 72 -9.98 14.32 16.68
C TYR A 72 -10.59 13.91 18.02
N SER A 73 -11.49 14.74 18.53
CA SER A 73 -12.18 14.55 19.81
C SER A 73 -13.33 13.55 19.71
N LEU A 74 -13.87 13.09 20.83
CA LEU A 74 -15.07 12.24 20.88
C LEU A 74 -16.24 12.86 20.10
N LYS A 75 -16.41 14.19 20.21
CA LYS A 75 -17.44 14.94 19.45
C LYS A 75 -17.21 14.87 17.93
N TYR A 76 -15.96 14.87 17.49
CA TYR A 76 -15.63 14.69 16.07
C TYR A 76 -16.14 13.33 15.57
N TYR A 77 -15.84 12.24 16.29
CA TYR A 77 -16.24 10.89 15.90
C TYR A 77 -17.74 10.67 15.93
N THR A 78 -18.44 11.17 16.94
CA THR A 78 -19.91 11.04 17.04
C THR A 78 -20.61 11.81 15.92
N ARG A 79 -20.16 13.02 15.58
CA ARG A 79 -20.67 13.79 14.44
C ARG A 79 -20.46 13.03 13.14
N LEU A 80 -19.23 12.54 12.90
CA LEU A 80 -18.89 11.82 11.68
C LEU A 80 -19.71 10.54 11.49
N ALA A 81 -19.93 9.78 12.57
CA ALA A 81 -20.79 8.60 12.54
C ALA A 81 -22.23 8.96 12.15
N LYS A 82 -22.76 10.09 12.67
CA LYS A 82 -24.10 10.58 12.32
C LYS A 82 -24.18 11.02 10.86
N ASP A 83 -23.14 11.67 10.34
CA ASP A 83 -23.08 12.10 8.94
C ASP A 83 -23.06 10.88 7.99
N LEU A 84 -22.35 9.80 8.37
CA LEU A 84 -22.31 8.55 7.59
C LEU A 84 -23.62 7.76 7.69
N GLU A 85 -24.28 7.72 8.86
CA GLU A 85 -25.64 7.17 8.97
C GLU A 85 -26.61 7.93 8.04
N ASN A 86 -26.55 9.27 8.04
CA ASN A 86 -27.37 10.09 7.16
C ASN A 86 -27.04 9.90 5.66
N ALA A 87 -25.78 9.60 5.32
CA ALA A 87 -25.36 9.23 3.97
C ALA A 87 -25.87 7.85 3.53
N GLY A 88 -26.45 7.07 4.47
CA GLY A 88 -27.10 5.80 4.20
C GLY A 88 -26.23 4.57 4.41
N ALA A 89 -25.21 4.64 5.25
CA ALA A 89 -24.48 3.46 5.69
C ALA A 89 -25.41 2.44 6.34
N HIS A 90 -25.07 1.15 6.24
CA HIS A 90 -25.75 0.04 6.93
C HIS A 90 -25.01 -0.37 8.21
N ILE A 91 -23.72 -0.16 8.27
CA ILE A 91 -22.83 -0.47 9.39
C ILE A 91 -21.85 0.70 9.53
N ILE A 92 -21.52 1.09 10.76
CA ILE A 92 -20.43 2.02 11.05
C ILE A 92 -19.24 1.21 11.57
N ALA A 93 -18.11 1.29 10.87
CA ALA A 93 -16.87 0.69 11.34
C ALA A 93 -15.92 1.74 11.93
N ILE A 94 -15.19 1.36 12.97
CA ILE A 94 -14.04 2.10 13.49
C ILE A 94 -12.79 1.41 12.97
N LYS A 95 -11.98 2.13 12.21
CA LYS A 95 -10.77 1.63 11.56
C LYS A 95 -9.53 2.20 12.23
N ASP A 96 -9.03 1.49 13.24
CA ASP A 96 -7.84 1.86 14.00
C ASP A 96 -6.59 1.16 13.41
N MET A 97 -6.05 1.72 12.35
CA MET A 97 -4.93 1.13 11.59
C MET A 97 -3.59 1.20 12.32
N ALA A 98 -3.43 2.11 13.25
CA ALA A 98 -2.19 2.26 14.02
C ALA A 98 -2.25 1.57 15.39
N GLY A 99 -3.41 1.06 15.81
CA GLY A 99 -3.60 0.49 17.14
C GLY A 99 -3.52 1.54 18.25
N LEU A 100 -4.06 2.75 17.98
CA LEU A 100 -4.02 3.89 18.91
C LEU A 100 -5.19 3.90 19.91
N LEU A 101 -6.27 3.18 19.59
CA LEU A 101 -7.42 3.10 20.48
C LEU A 101 -7.06 2.29 21.73
N THR A 102 -6.97 2.96 22.86
CA THR A 102 -6.67 2.32 24.14
C THR A 102 -7.92 1.68 24.75
N PRO A 103 -7.80 0.73 25.71
CA PRO A 103 -8.96 0.04 26.29
C PRO A 103 -10.03 0.97 26.87
N TYR A 104 -9.63 1.99 27.61
CA TYR A 104 -10.58 2.95 28.22
C TYR A 104 -11.16 3.91 27.18
N ALA A 105 -10.37 4.33 26.19
CA ALA A 105 -10.86 5.12 25.08
C ALA A 105 -11.90 4.32 24.25
N ALA A 106 -11.72 3.01 24.11
CA ALA A 106 -12.69 2.14 23.45
C ALA A 106 -14.04 2.13 24.18
N THR A 107 -14.04 2.07 25.51
CA THR A 107 -15.28 2.15 26.30
C THR A 107 -16.01 3.46 26.01
N GLU A 108 -15.32 4.60 26.12
CA GLU A 108 -15.92 5.93 25.89
C GLU A 108 -16.44 6.07 24.44
N LEU A 109 -15.61 5.68 23.46
CA LEU A 109 -15.96 5.82 22.04
C LEU A 109 -17.17 4.95 21.68
N ILE A 110 -17.15 3.67 22.01
CA ILE A 110 -18.22 2.75 21.66
C ILE A 110 -19.52 3.13 22.35
N THR A 111 -19.50 3.48 23.65
CA THR A 111 -20.68 3.96 24.35
C THR A 111 -21.29 5.19 23.67
N ALA A 112 -20.48 6.21 23.41
CA ALA A 112 -20.94 7.44 22.75
C ALA A 112 -21.49 7.20 21.35
N LEU A 113 -20.89 6.29 20.58
CA LEU A 113 -21.38 5.92 19.25
C LEU A 113 -22.70 5.16 19.32
N LYS A 114 -22.89 4.22 20.26
CA LYS A 114 -24.17 3.52 20.47
C LYS A 114 -25.30 4.47 20.85
N ASP A 115 -24.98 5.53 21.60
CA ASP A 115 -25.95 6.58 21.95
C ASP A 115 -26.27 7.49 20.75
N THR A 116 -25.35 7.62 19.78
CA THR A 116 -25.48 8.55 18.64
C THR A 116 -26.15 7.93 17.43
N VAL A 117 -25.82 6.71 17.05
CA VAL A 117 -26.32 6.02 15.86
C VAL A 117 -27.06 4.74 16.22
N LYS A 118 -28.01 4.33 15.34
CA LYS A 118 -28.78 3.10 15.52
C LYS A 118 -28.19 1.90 14.77
N LEU A 119 -27.13 2.13 14.01
CA LEU A 119 -26.48 1.12 13.17
C LEU A 119 -25.59 0.20 13.99
N PRO A 120 -25.37 -1.04 13.54
CA PRO A 120 -24.33 -1.89 14.11
C PRO A 120 -22.96 -1.21 14.07
N LEU A 121 -22.15 -1.45 15.11
CA LEU A 121 -20.78 -0.96 15.21
C LEU A 121 -19.79 -2.10 14.99
N HIS A 122 -18.81 -1.87 14.14
CA HIS A 122 -17.72 -2.79 13.83
C HIS A 122 -16.38 -2.16 14.24
N LEU A 123 -15.55 -2.85 15.01
CA LEU A 123 -14.24 -2.37 15.42
C LEU A 123 -13.13 -3.18 14.77
N HIS A 124 -12.23 -2.50 14.07
CA HIS A 124 -11.00 -3.03 13.51
C HIS A 124 -9.80 -2.31 14.12
N THR A 125 -8.82 -3.05 14.62
CA THR A 125 -7.54 -2.51 15.11
C THR A 125 -6.37 -3.40 14.71
N HIS A 126 -5.14 -2.90 14.86
CA HIS A 126 -3.88 -3.64 14.71
C HIS A 126 -3.19 -3.78 16.06
N ASP A 127 -2.68 -4.97 16.38
CA ASP A 127 -2.09 -5.29 17.68
C ASP A 127 -0.61 -4.86 17.80
N THR A 128 -0.24 -3.77 17.13
CA THR A 128 1.15 -3.27 17.09
C THR A 128 1.70 -2.95 18.49
N SER A 129 0.84 -2.54 19.41
CA SER A 129 1.19 -2.25 20.81
C SER A 129 1.11 -3.46 21.74
N SER A 130 0.52 -4.58 21.30
CA SER A 130 0.19 -5.76 22.12
C SER A 130 -0.85 -5.54 23.22
N ILE A 131 -1.65 -4.46 23.16
CA ILE A 131 -2.74 -4.19 24.13
C ILE A 131 -4.13 -4.32 23.50
N GLN A 132 -4.23 -4.59 22.21
CA GLN A 132 -5.48 -4.47 21.48
C GLN A 132 -6.49 -5.59 21.81
N SER A 133 -6.05 -6.72 22.35
CA SER A 133 -6.97 -7.70 22.93
C SER A 133 -7.76 -7.13 24.12
N ALA A 134 -7.10 -6.31 24.97
CA ALA A 134 -7.78 -5.62 26.06
C ALA A 134 -8.70 -4.50 25.55
N THR A 135 -8.31 -3.81 24.47
CA THR A 135 -9.17 -2.84 23.79
C THR A 135 -10.45 -3.49 23.25
N TYR A 136 -10.33 -4.66 22.63
CA TYR A 136 -11.50 -5.42 22.17
C TYR A 136 -12.40 -5.88 23.32
N LEU A 137 -11.81 -6.38 24.41
CA LEU A 137 -12.59 -6.73 25.59
C LEU A 137 -13.43 -5.55 26.09
N LYS A 138 -12.81 -4.37 26.21
CA LYS A 138 -13.50 -3.15 26.65
C LYS A 138 -14.54 -2.65 25.64
N ALA A 139 -14.28 -2.76 24.35
CA ALA A 139 -15.26 -2.44 23.31
C ALA A 139 -16.47 -3.39 23.33
N ILE A 140 -16.23 -4.71 23.54
CA ILE A 140 -17.29 -5.72 23.63
C ILE A 140 -18.16 -5.44 24.86
N GLU A 141 -17.57 -5.15 26.01
CA GLU A 141 -18.30 -4.74 27.23
C GLU A 141 -19.15 -3.49 27.00
N ALA A 142 -18.65 -2.52 26.21
CA ALA A 142 -19.36 -1.29 25.86
C ALA A 142 -20.42 -1.47 24.76
N GLY A 143 -20.54 -2.65 24.15
CA GLY A 143 -21.63 -2.97 23.23
C GLY A 143 -21.27 -2.97 21.73
N VAL A 144 -20.00 -3.01 21.34
CA VAL A 144 -19.64 -3.20 19.92
C VAL A 144 -20.23 -4.51 19.37
N ASP A 145 -20.71 -4.50 18.13
CA ASP A 145 -21.41 -5.67 17.55
C ASP A 145 -20.47 -6.65 16.87
N VAL A 146 -19.39 -6.14 16.24
CA VAL A 146 -18.41 -6.95 15.49
C VAL A 146 -17.00 -6.49 15.81
N VAL A 147 -16.05 -7.43 15.89
CA VAL A 147 -14.60 -7.16 15.99
C VAL A 147 -13.85 -8.00 14.97
N ASP A 148 -12.84 -7.41 14.33
CA ASP A 148 -11.94 -8.12 13.42
C ASP A 148 -10.81 -8.80 14.19
N VAL A 149 -10.62 -10.09 13.97
CA VAL A 149 -9.58 -10.89 14.62
C VAL A 149 -8.82 -11.72 13.59
N ALA A 150 -7.64 -12.22 13.96
CA ALA A 150 -6.84 -13.10 13.12
C ALA A 150 -6.62 -14.46 13.80
N LEU A 151 -6.57 -15.54 13.00
CA LEU A 151 -6.19 -16.86 13.48
C LEU A 151 -4.83 -16.81 14.19
N ALA A 152 -4.64 -17.62 15.24
CA ALA A 152 -3.48 -17.55 16.13
C ALA A 152 -2.14 -17.46 15.39
N GLY A 153 -1.89 -18.33 14.41
CA GLY A 153 -0.66 -18.35 13.61
C GLY A 153 -0.42 -17.09 12.77
N LEU A 154 -1.45 -16.24 12.55
CA LEU A 154 -1.39 -15.03 11.73
C LEU A 154 -1.67 -13.74 12.54
N SER A 155 -1.85 -13.85 13.85
CA SER A 155 -2.26 -12.75 14.72
C SER A 155 -1.11 -11.97 15.33
N GLY A 156 -1.46 -10.86 15.99
CA GLY A 156 -0.50 -10.02 16.73
C GLY A 156 0.40 -9.16 15.86
N LEU A 157 1.31 -8.43 16.47
CA LEU A 157 2.23 -7.50 15.80
C LEU A 157 1.46 -6.48 14.94
N THR A 158 1.74 -6.46 13.62
CA THR A 158 1.04 -5.57 12.67
C THR A 158 -0.26 -6.18 12.11
N SER A 159 -0.68 -7.36 12.60
CA SER A 159 -1.98 -7.97 12.32
C SER A 159 -3.00 -7.65 13.44
N GLN A 160 -4.14 -8.31 13.45
CA GLN A 160 -5.22 -8.12 14.42
C GLN A 160 -4.97 -8.94 15.70
N PRO A 161 -5.72 -8.68 16.78
CA PRO A 161 -5.72 -9.51 17.97
C PRO A 161 -6.04 -10.97 17.68
N ASN A 162 -5.48 -11.85 18.51
CA ASN A 162 -5.59 -13.29 18.39
C ASN A 162 -7.02 -13.78 18.61
N PHE A 163 -7.62 -14.41 17.59
CA PHE A 163 -9.00 -14.92 17.62
C PHE A 163 -9.21 -15.95 18.74
N ASN A 164 -8.30 -16.93 18.85
CA ASN A 164 -8.41 -17.99 19.85
C ASN A 164 -8.41 -17.40 21.26
N SER A 165 -7.59 -16.37 21.50
CA SER A 165 -7.53 -15.67 22.79
C SER A 165 -8.80 -14.87 23.08
N ILE A 166 -9.37 -14.17 22.10
CA ILE A 166 -10.62 -13.41 22.29
C ILE A 166 -11.78 -14.37 22.61
N VAL A 167 -11.87 -15.52 21.94
CA VAL A 167 -12.91 -16.52 22.24
C VAL A 167 -12.80 -17.02 23.69
N GLU A 168 -11.59 -17.32 24.17
CA GLU A 168 -11.39 -17.75 25.56
C GLU A 168 -11.65 -16.63 26.58
N MET A 169 -11.29 -15.37 26.28
CA MET A 169 -11.61 -14.21 27.13
C MET A 169 -13.12 -14.03 27.30
N MET A 170 -13.90 -14.31 26.26
CA MET A 170 -15.36 -14.16 26.28
C MET A 170 -16.10 -15.37 26.85
N LYS A 171 -15.40 -16.45 27.17
CA LYS A 171 -16.00 -17.68 27.69
C LYS A 171 -16.79 -17.42 28.98
N HIS A 172 -17.99 -17.97 29.04
CA HIS A 172 -18.93 -17.81 30.16
C HIS A 172 -19.43 -16.35 30.38
N GLN A 173 -19.17 -15.43 29.45
CA GLN A 173 -19.78 -14.10 29.47
C GLN A 173 -21.10 -14.09 28.70
N GLU A 174 -21.96 -13.11 28.99
CA GLU A 174 -23.26 -12.95 28.33
C GLU A 174 -23.14 -12.86 26.80
N ARG A 175 -22.08 -12.23 26.33
CA ARG A 175 -21.80 -12.03 24.89
C ARG A 175 -20.82 -13.06 24.31
N ALA A 176 -20.68 -14.23 24.94
CA ALA A 176 -19.87 -15.31 24.39
C ALA A 176 -20.43 -15.81 23.05
N ASN A 177 -19.54 -16.03 22.09
CA ASN A 177 -19.91 -16.60 20.79
C ASN A 177 -19.75 -18.15 20.84
N PRO A 178 -20.72 -18.94 20.34
CA PRO A 178 -20.65 -20.41 20.34
C PRO A 178 -19.71 -20.94 19.22
N ILE A 179 -18.49 -20.50 19.18
CA ILE A 179 -17.47 -20.94 18.22
C ILE A 179 -16.90 -22.29 18.65
N ASN A 180 -16.76 -23.23 17.69
CA ASN A 180 -16.08 -24.48 17.91
C ASN A 180 -14.56 -24.26 18.04
N VAL A 181 -14.08 -24.26 19.29
CA VAL A 181 -12.67 -24.03 19.62
C VAL A 181 -11.75 -25.09 19.02
N THR A 182 -12.20 -26.35 18.91
CA THR A 182 -11.41 -27.43 18.30
C THR A 182 -11.13 -27.14 16.84
N SER A 183 -12.16 -26.81 16.06
CA SER A 183 -12.01 -26.46 14.64
C SER A 183 -11.19 -25.17 14.48
N LEU A 184 -11.37 -24.18 15.37
CA LEU A 184 -10.57 -22.95 15.36
C LEU A 184 -9.07 -23.23 15.55
N ASN A 185 -8.73 -24.15 16.47
CA ASN A 185 -7.34 -24.56 16.69
C ASN A 185 -6.76 -25.33 15.50
N GLU A 186 -7.54 -26.22 14.86
CA GLU A 186 -7.14 -26.94 13.64
C GLU A 186 -6.79 -25.96 12.52
N TYR A 187 -7.63 -24.94 12.28
CA TYR A 187 -7.34 -23.88 11.30
C TYR A 187 -6.10 -23.06 11.69
N SER A 188 -5.94 -22.75 12.97
CA SER A 188 -4.78 -21.98 13.43
C SER A 188 -3.47 -22.73 13.20
N ASN A 189 -3.44 -24.03 13.51
CA ASN A 189 -2.27 -24.89 13.28
C ASN A 189 -1.95 -25.01 11.78
N TYR A 190 -2.96 -25.21 10.93
CA TYR A 190 -2.75 -25.22 9.47
C TYR A 190 -2.08 -23.93 8.97
N TRP A 191 -2.56 -22.76 9.42
CA TRP A 191 -1.98 -21.48 8.97
C TRP A 191 -0.63 -21.19 9.62
N GLU A 192 -0.34 -21.72 10.80
CA GLU A 192 1.00 -21.66 11.39
C GLU A 192 2.00 -22.42 10.52
N ASP A 193 1.67 -23.64 10.10
CA ASP A 193 2.50 -24.43 9.17
C ASP A 193 2.68 -23.72 7.82
N VAL A 194 1.62 -23.14 7.26
CA VAL A 194 1.68 -22.41 5.99
C VAL A 194 2.54 -21.14 6.11
N ARG A 195 2.50 -20.46 7.26
CA ARG A 195 3.28 -19.22 7.51
C ARG A 195 4.79 -19.45 7.38
N GLU A 196 5.30 -20.64 7.66
CA GLU A 196 6.71 -21.00 7.49
C GLU A 196 7.21 -20.71 6.05
N TYR A 197 6.36 -20.88 5.02
CA TYR A 197 6.73 -20.57 3.63
C TYR A 197 6.82 -19.06 3.35
N TYR A 198 6.20 -18.22 4.17
CA TYR A 198 6.17 -16.77 4.02
C TYR A 198 7.23 -16.06 4.86
N TYR A 199 8.02 -16.79 5.64
CA TYR A 199 9.07 -16.25 6.52
C TYR A 199 10.00 -15.23 5.85
N PRO A 200 10.48 -15.42 4.59
CA PRO A 200 11.35 -14.43 3.93
C PRO A 200 10.68 -13.08 3.66
N PHE A 201 9.37 -13.01 3.73
CA PHE A 201 8.57 -11.82 3.45
C PHE A 201 8.09 -11.10 4.72
N GLU A 202 8.44 -11.60 5.90
CA GLU A 202 8.06 -10.98 7.17
C GLU A 202 8.83 -9.67 7.39
N SER A 203 8.16 -8.71 8.04
CA SER A 203 8.74 -7.39 8.34
C SER A 203 9.92 -7.43 9.33
N GLY A 204 10.14 -8.58 9.98
CA GLY A 204 11.17 -8.78 11.00
C GLY A 204 10.87 -8.11 12.34
N LEU A 205 9.65 -7.65 12.56
CA LEU A 205 9.18 -7.18 13.87
C LEU A 205 9.00 -8.41 14.78
N LYS A 206 9.65 -8.42 15.96
CA LYS A 206 9.67 -9.60 16.86
C LYS A 206 8.65 -9.51 17.99
N SER A 207 8.26 -8.30 18.36
CA SER A 207 7.28 -8.04 19.43
C SER A 207 6.51 -6.77 19.15
N GLY A 208 5.28 -6.68 19.65
CA GLY A 208 4.57 -5.42 19.73
C GLY A 208 5.25 -4.46 20.72
N THR A 209 5.05 -3.17 20.53
CA THR A 209 5.64 -2.15 21.40
C THR A 209 4.71 -0.95 21.56
N ALA A 210 4.58 -0.47 22.81
CA ALA A 210 3.86 0.77 23.12
C ALA A 210 4.50 2.04 22.50
N GLU A 211 5.66 1.91 21.86
CA GLU A 211 6.30 2.99 21.12
C GLU A 211 5.42 3.51 19.97
N VAL A 212 4.47 2.69 19.51
CA VAL A 212 3.48 3.11 18.50
C VAL A 212 2.70 4.37 18.92
N TYR A 213 2.48 4.58 20.22
CA TYR A 213 1.83 5.80 20.75
C TYR A 213 2.71 7.05 20.63
N THR A 214 4.01 6.89 20.32
CA THR A 214 4.95 8.01 20.11
C THR A 214 5.10 8.32 18.63
N HIS A 215 5.31 7.30 17.77
CA HIS A 215 5.52 7.51 16.34
C HIS A 215 4.24 7.40 15.50
N GLU A 216 3.20 6.76 16.00
CA GLU A 216 1.86 6.59 15.41
C GLU A 216 1.87 5.97 13.98
N ILE A 217 2.91 5.19 13.63
CA ILE A 217 2.99 4.52 12.33
C ILE A 217 1.98 3.36 12.31
N PRO A 218 1.02 3.34 11.35
CA PRO A 218 0.08 2.23 11.20
C PRO A 218 0.77 0.89 11.01
N GLY A 219 0.18 -0.20 11.54
CA GLY A 219 0.75 -1.53 11.45
C GLY A 219 1.10 -1.95 10.03
N GLY A 220 0.17 -1.80 9.08
CA GLY A 220 0.41 -2.06 7.66
C GLY A 220 1.49 -1.17 7.04
N GLN A 221 1.57 0.11 7.46
CA GLN A 221 2.64 1.00 7.01
C GLN A 221 3.99 0.62 7.63
N TYR A 222 4.03 0.22 8.88
CA TYR A 222 5.25 -0.23 9.55
C TYR A 222 5.89 -1.42 8.82
N SER A 223 5.07 -2.41 8.46
CA SER A 223 5.48 -3.60 7.70
C SER A 223 6.07 -3.27 6.32
N ASN A 224 5.68 -2.14 5.72
CA ASN A 224 6.22 -1.67 4.44
C ASN A 224 7.38 -0.70 4.60
N LEU A 225 7.29 0.24 5.55
CA LEU A 225 8.26 1.33 5.74
C LEU A 225 9.63 0.80 6.15
N ARG A 226 9.68 -0.19 7.04
CA ARG A 226 10.94 -0.76 7.53
C ARG A 226 11.74 -1.47 6.43
N PRO A 227 11.18 -2.42 5.66
CA PRO A 227 11.86 -3.00 4.49
C PRO A 227 12.25 -1.96 3.44
N GLN A 228 11.41 -0.94 3.21
CA GLN A 228 11.70 0.16 2.30
C GLN A 228 12.92 0.97 2.77
N ALA A 229 12.98 1.33 4.05
CA ALA A 229 14.13 2.02 4.64
C ALA A 229 15.43 1.18 4.53
N ILE A 230 15.35 -0.13 4.81
CA ILE A 230 16.49 -1.04 4.66
C ILE A 230 16.98 -1.08 3.21
N ALA A 231 16.07 -1.22 2.25
CA ALA A 231 16.42 -1.26 0.83
C ALA A 231 17.05 0.05 0.31
N LEU A 232 16.76 1.17 0.96
CA LEU A 232 17.34 2.49 0.69
C LEU A 232 18.62 2.77 1.49
N GLY A 233 19.15 1.77 2.21
CA GLY A 233 20.37 1.93 3.01
C GLY A 233 20.16 2.67 4.35
N LEU A 234 18.91 2.86 4.78
CA LEU A 234 18.55 3.53 6.03
C LEU A 234 18.23 2.54 7.17
N GLY A 235 18.61 1.27 7.05
CA GLY A 235 18.32 0.24 8.05
C GLY A 235 18.81 0.63 9.46
N ASP A 236 20.06 1.10 9.56
CA ASP A 236 20.66 1.55 10.83
C ASP A 236 20.14 2.91 11.31
N ARG A 237 19.46 3.67 10.44
CA ARG A 237 18.84 4.96 10.73
C ARG A 237 17.31 4.87 10.87
N PHE A 238 16.76 3.68 11.04
CA PHE A 238 15.30 3.51 11.09
C PHE A 238 14.65 4.23 12.29
N GLU A 239 15.38 4.38 13.41
CA GLU A 239 14.93 5.19 14.55
C GLU A 239 14.78 6.68 14.19
N GLU A 240 15.66 7.20 13.33
CA GLU A 240 15.53 8.56 12.80
C GLU A 240 14.29 8.67 11.90
N VAL A 241 14.03 7.65 11.07
CA VAL A 241 12.84 7.61 10.22
C VAL A 241 11.56 7.63 11.06
N LYS A 242 11.49 6.88 12.17
CA LYS A 242 10.33 6.90 13.09
C LYS A 242 10.11 8.29 13.71
N LYS A 243 11.15 8.94 14.18
CA LYS A 243 11.08 10.31 14.70
C LYS A 243 10.62 11.31 13.65
N MET A 244 11.25 11.25 12.46
CA MET A 244 10.89 12.11 11.35
C MET A 244 9.45 11.88 10.88
N TYR A 245 8.94 10.64 10.95
CA TYR A 245 7.54 10.35 10.65
C TYR A 245 6.58 11.13 11.55
N ALA A 246 6.84 11.18 12.86
CA ALA A 246 6.05 11.98 13.80
C ALA A 246 6.14 13.49 13.51
N GLU A 247 7.35 13.99 13.22
CA GLU A 247 7.59 15.41 12.89
C GLU A 247 6.89 15.80 11.58
N VAL A 248 6.97 14.99 10.54
CA VAL A 248 6.27 15.19 9.26
C VAL A 248 4.76 15.15 9.45
N ASN A 249 4.25 14.27 10.31
CA ASN A 249 2.82 14.24 10.59
C ASN A 249 2.32 15.55 11.22
N ILE A 250 3.09 16.13 12.13
CA ILE A 250 2.81 17.47 12.71
C ILE A 250 2.90 18.53 11.61
N LEU A 251 3.96 18.50 10.80
CA LEU A 251 4.16 19.42 9.67
C LEU A 251 2.98 19.42 8.70
N PHE A 252 2.39 18.24 8.44
CA PHE A 252 1.23 18.05 7.55
C PHE A 252 -0.11 18.37 8.22
N GLY A 253 -0.11 18.84 9.46
CA GLY A 253 -1.31 19.25 10.19
C GLY A 253 -2.01 18.10 10.93
N ASN A 254 -1.28 17.12 11.42
CA ASN A 254 -1.79 15.94 12.15
C ASN A 254 -2.82 15.16 11.34
N LEU A 255 -2.33 14.42 10.35
CA LEU A 255 -3.16 13.59 9.48
C LEU A 255 -3.65 12.33 10.19
N ILE A 256 -4.74 11.78 9.67
CA ILE A 256 -5.25 10.48 10.07
C ILE A 256 -4.25 9.39 9.66
N LYS A 257 -3.98 8.42 10.55
CA LYS A 257 -2.99 7.36 10.39
C LYS A 257 -3.58 6.14 9.70
N VAL A 258 -3.84 6.28 8.40
CA VAL A 258 -4.37 5.20 7.56
C VAL A 258 -3.78 5.34 6.14
N THR A 259 -3.60 4.24 5.42
CA THR A 259 -3.18 4.27 4.01
C THR A 259 -4.31 4.86 3.14
N PRO A 260 -4.05 5.79 2.20
CA PRO A 260 -2.73 6.22 1.72
C PRO A 260 -2.09 7.41 2.46
N SER A 261 -2.78 8.15 3.35
CA SER A 261 -2.21 9.31 4.04
C SER A 261 -0.94 8.96 4.84
N SER A 262 -0.94 7.80 5.53
CA SER A 262 0.24 7.32 6.25
C SER A 262 1.43 7.02 5.33
N LYS A 263 1.18 6.56 4.09
CA LYS A 263 2.24 6.37 3.10
C LYS A 263 2.86 7.71 2.70
N VAL A 264 2.05 8.74 2.50
CA VAL A 264 2.53 10.10 2.17
C VAL A 264 3.45 10.63 3.26
N VAL A 265 3.07 10.47 4.53
CA VAL A 265 3.91 10.84 5.69
C VAL A 265 5.22 10.03 5.70
N GLY A 266 5.14 8.72 5.45
CA GLY A 266 6.31 7.84 5.40
C GLY A 266 7.27 8.17 4.25
N ASP A 267 6.76 8.42 3.05
CA ASP A 267 7.56 8.80 1.89
C ASP A 267 8.30 10.13 2.15
N MET A 268 7.62 11.11 2.75
CA MET A 268 8.26 12.38 3.13
C MET A 268 9.31 12.20 4.23
N ALA A 269 9.03 11.37 5.24
CA ALA A 269 9.98 11.09 6.31
C ALA A 269 11.27 10.42 5.77
N ILE A 270 11.14 9.42 4.90
CA ILE A 270 12.28 8.80 4.22
C ILE A 270 13.03 9.83 3.37
N PHE A 271 12.32 10.65 2.59
CA PHE A 271 12.93 11.70 1.78
C PHE A 271 13.75 12.66 2.64
N MET A 272 13.21 13.14 3.75
CA MET A 272 13.91 14.06 4.64
C MET A 272 15.14 13.43 5.30
N VAL A 273 15.02 12.20 5.82
CA VAL A 273 16.16 11.49 6.44
C VAL A 273 17.25 11.19 5.41
N THR A 274 16.89 10.77 4.19
CA THR A 274 17.85 10.51 3.11
C THR A 274 18.66 11.74 2.75
N ASN A 275 18.01 12.91 2.72
CA ASN A 275 18.63 14.18 2.35
C ASN A 275 19.13 15.00 3.57
N ASN A 276 19.10 14.42 4.78
CA ASN A 276 19.49 15.06 6.04
C ASN A 276 18.78 16.41 6.27
N LEU A 277 17.48 16.46 5.99
CA LEU A 277 16.64 17.66 6.14
C LEU A 277 15.90 17.62 7.49
N ILE A 278 15.69 18.81 8.07
CA ILE A 278 14.79 19.02 9.21
C ILE A 278 13.55 19.81 8.75
N PRO A 279 12.46 19.88 9.54
CA PRO A 279 11.24 20.59 9.14
C PRO A 279 11.46 22.06 8.69
N ASP A 280 12.37 22.79 9.31
CA ASP A 280 12.66 24.19 8.97
C ASP A 280 13.29 24.31 7.55
N ASP A 281 14.13 23.35 7.14
CA ASP A 281 14.69 23.32 5.78
C ASP A 281 13.62 23.29 4.68
N ILE A 282 12.44 22.72 4.98
CA ILE A 282 11.35 22.67 4.02
C ILE A 282 10.80 24.07 3.73
N PHE A 283 10.74 24.94 4.73
CA PHE A 283 10.32 26.32 4.54
C PHE A 283 11.40 27.18 3.91
N GLU A 284 12.66 26.96 4.25
CA GLU A 284 13.78 27.76 3.75
C GLU A 284 14.19 27.35 2.32
N ARG A 285 14.20 26.06 2.00
CA ARG A 285 14.77 25.48 0.78
C ARG A 285 13.78 24.73 -0.10
N GLY A 286 12.52 24.58 0.34
CA GLY A 286 11.53 23.72 -0.33
C GLY A 286 11.29 24.06 -1.80
N SER A 287 11.42 25.33 -2.21
CA SER A 287 11.27 25.73 -3.61
C SER A 287 12.29 25.05 -4.55
N SER A 288 13.47 24.68 -4.04
CA SER A 288 14.53 23.98 -4.80
C SER A 288 14.49 22.46 -4.66
N LEU A 289 13.64 21.91 -3.78
CA LEU A 289 13.54 20.49 -3.56
C LEU A 289 12.58 19.83 -4.56
N SER A 290 12.87 18.57 -4.91
CA SER A 290 11.97 17.69 -5.67
C SER A 290 11.31 16.72 -4.70
N PHE A 291 10.07 17.01 -4.32
CA PHE A 291 9.32 16.20 -3.37
C PHE A 291 8.85 14.88 -4.00
N PRO A 292 8.64 13.81 -3.20
CA PRO A 292 8.01 12.59 -3.68
C PRO A 292 6.63 12.88 -4.30
N GLU A 293 6.32 12.20 -5.41
CA GLU A 293 5.06 12.39 -6.15
C GLU A 293 3.82 12.18 -5.26
N SER A 294 3.88 11.22 -4.32
CA SER A 294 2.80 10.98 -3.36
C SER A 294 2.53 12.19 -2.47
N VAL A 295 3.56 12.97 -2.14
CA VAL A 295 3.46 14.21 -1.32
C VAL A 295 2.85 15.33 -2.15
N VAL A 296 3.32 15.52 -3.39
CA VAL A 296 2.78 16.52 -4.32
C VAL A 296 1.31 16.24 -4.60
N SER A 297 0.97 15.01 -4.97
CA SER A 297 -0.40 14.55 -5.23
C SER A 297 -1.31 14.74 -4.00
N PHE A 298 -0.82 14.47 -2.81
CA PHE A 298 -1.57 14.71 -1.58
C PHE A 298 -1.91 16.19 -1.38
N PHE A 299 -0.92 17.08 -1.48
CA PHE A 299 -1.14 18.51 -1.31
C PHE A 299 -1.93 19.15 -2.46
N LYS A 300 -1.94 18.53 -3.63
CA LYS A 300 -2.85 18.89 -4.73
C LYS A 300 -4.32 18.56 -4.42
N GLY A 301 -4.57 17.62 -3.50
CA GLY A 301 -5.91 17.20 -3.12
C GLY A 301 -6.42 15.96 -3.86
N ASP A 302 -5.55 15.19 -4.53
CA ASP A 302 -5.91 13.96 -5.23
C ASP A 302 -6.48 12.88 -4.29
N LEU A 303 -6.12 12.94 -3.00
CA LEU A 303 -6.65 12.07 -1.95
C LEU A 303 -7.85 12.68 -1.20
N GLY A 304 -8.29 13.87 -1.56
CA GLY A 304 -9.36 14.59 -0.89
C GLY A 304 -8.89 15.73 0.00
N GLN A 305 -9.76 16.18 0.92
CA GLN A 305 -9.53 17.34 1.77
C GLN A 305 -9.39 16.92 3.25
N PRO A 306 -8.28 17.25 3.93
CA PRO A 306 -8.13 16.93 5.35
C PRO A 306 -9.04 17.81 6.21
N GLN A 307 -9.36 17.31 7.40
CA GLN A 307 -10.06 18.09 8.42
C GLN A 307 -9.26 19.38 8.69
N ASP A 308 -9.93 20.53 8.68
CA ASP A 308 -9.38 21.89 8.81
C ASP A 308 -8.52 22.37 7.61
N GLY A 309 -8.45 21.60 6.51
CA GLY A 309 -7.71 21.95 5.30
C GLY A 309 -6.21 21.68 5.39
N PHE A 310 -5.49 22.00 4.32
CA PHE A 310 -4.02 21.89 4.24
C PHE A 310 -3.33 23.08 4.92
N PRO A 311 -2.12 22.88 5.54
CA PRO A 311 -1.24 23.99 5.92
C PRO A 311 -0.85 24.83 4.69
N LYS A 312 -1.37 26.06 4.59
CA LYS A 312 -1.35 26.84 3.34
C LYS A 312 0.04 27.18 2.84
N GLU A 313 0.93 27.57 3.73
CA GLU A 313 2.31 27.89 3.38
C GLU A 313 3.04 26.67 2.82
N LEU A 314 2.93 25.54 3.51
CA LEU A 314 3.53 24.29 3.08
C LEU A 314 2.93 23.80 1.76
N GLN A 315 1.61 23.92 1.58
CA GLN A 315 0.94 23.58 0.32
C GLN A 315 1.49 24.38 -0.85
N ALA A 316 1.70 25.70 -0.68
CA ALA A 316 2.27 26.55 -1.72
C ALA A 316 3.71 26.16 -2.07
N ILE A 317 4.54 25.82 -1.08
CA ILE A 317 5.92 25.38 -1.28
C ILE A 317 5.98 24.07 -2.06
N ILE A 318 5.16 23.10 -1.70
CA ILE A 318 5.18 21.76 -2.33
C ILE A 318 4.59 21.79 -3.74
N LEU A 319 3.49 22.50 -3.93
CA LEU A 319 2.80 22.55 -5.23
C LEU A 319 3.47 23.45 -6.25
N LYS A 320 4.27 24.43 -5.78
CA LYS A 320 4.91 25.40 -6.68
C LYS A 320 3.85 26.07 -7.59
N ASN A 321 3.77 25.65 -8.87
CA ASN A 321 2.86 26.20 -9.87
C ASN A 321 1.59 25.36 -10.09
N GLU A 322 1.42 24.24 -9.38
CA GLU A 322 0.23 23.41 -9.54
C GLU A 322 -0.98 23.98 -8.81
N THR A 323 -2.15 23.86 -9.42
CA THR A 323 -3.42 24.30 -8.83
C THR A 323 -4.04 23.16 -8.03
N PRO A 324 -4.32 23.34 -6.70
CA PRO A 324 -4.95 22.32 -5.89
C PRO A 324 -6.45 22.19 -6.19
N TYR A 325 -6.99 21.01 -6.00
CA TYR A 325 -8.42 20.75 -5.97
C TYR A 325 -9.04 21.32 -4.69
N SER A 326 -10.23 21.91 -4.81
CA SER A 326 -11.03 22.36 -3.68
C SER A 326 -12.23 21.45 -3.39
N ASP A 327 -12.53 20.52 -4.31
CA ASP A 327 -13.62 19.57 -4.28
C ASP A 327 -13.13 18.16 -4.61
N ARG A 328 -14.03 17.22 -4.88
CA ARG A 328 -13.68 15.84 -5.21
C ARG A 328 -12.90 15.76 -6.52
N PRO A 329 -11.66 15.27 -6.51
CA PRO A 329 -10.86 15.14 -7.73
C PRO A 329 -11.51 14.21 -8.77
N ASN A 330 -12.29 13.21 -8.34
CA ASN A 330 -13.05 12.31 -9.22
C ASN A 330 -14.03 13.07 -10.15
N ALA A 331 -14.60 14.18 -9.68
CA ALA A 331 -15.56 15.00 -10.46
C ALA A 331 -14.91 15.66 -11.69
N HIS A 332 -13.57 15.81 -11.69
CA HIS A 332 -12.81 16.39 -12.80
C HIS A 332 -12.33 15.35 -13.81
N LEU A 333 -12.57 14.07 -13.56
CA LEU A 333 -12.15 12.98 -14.44
C LEU A 333 -13.27 12.63 -15.43
N ALA A 334 -12.94 12.57 -16.72
CA ALA A 334 -13.89 12.17 -17.74
C ALA A 334 -14.33 10.71 -17.52
N PRO A 335 -15.64 10.40 -17.67
CA PRO A 335 -16.12 9.03 -17.62
C PRO A 335 -15.43 8.15 -18.67
N ILE A 336 -15.17 6.89 -18.32
CA ILE A 336 -14.62 5.91 -19.25
C ILE A 336 -15.72 5.43 -20.18
N ASP A 337 -15.47 5.43 -21.51
CA ASP A 337 -16.26 4.65 -22.45
C ASP A 337 -15.83 3.18 -22.34
N PHE A 338 -16.64 2.37 -21.64
CA PHE A 338 -16.34 0.97 -21.40
C PHE A 338 -16.37 0.13 -22.68
N THR A 339 -17.21 0.47 -23.66
CA THR A 339 -17.33 -0.29 -24.91
C THR A 339 -16.06 -0.16 -25.75
N GLU A 340 -15.64 1.07 -25.98
CA GLU A 340 -14.43 1.36 -26.73
C GLU A 340 -13.19 0.88 -25.98
N SER A 341 -13.04 1.27 -24.71
CA SER A 341 -11.86 0.96 -23.89
C SER A 341 -11.66 -0.55 -23.70
N PHE A 342 -12.72 -1.31 -23.50
CA PHE A 342 -12.65 -2.76 -23.37
C PHE A 342 -12.26 -3.43 -24.71
N THR A 343 -12.76 -2.90 -25.83
CA THR A 343 -12.38 -3.39 -27.17
C THR A 343 -10.89 -3.17 -27.43
N VAL A 344 -10.39 -1.97 -27.13
CA VAL A 344 -8.95 -1.66 -27.24
C VAL A 344 -8.11 -2.58 -26.35
N PHE A 345 -8.54 -2.78 -25.09
CA PHE A 345 -7.88 -3.67 -24.16
C PHE A 345 -7.83 -5.13 -24.68
N LYS A 346 -8.95 -5.68 -25.16
CA LYS A 346 -9.01 -7.01 -25.75
C LYS A 346 -8.03 -7.15 -26.92
N ASN A 347 -8.05 -6.22 -27.85
CA ASN A 347 -7.16 -6.24 -29.01
C ASN A 347 -5.67 -6.26 -28.63
N LYS A 348 -5.34 -5.58 -27.51
CA LYS A 348 -3.97 -5.50 -27.02
C LYS A 348 -3.49 -6.78 -26.34
N PHE A 349 -4.33 -7.42 -25.54
CA PHE A 349 -3.91 -8.49 -24.64
C PHE A 349 -4.39 -9.89 -25.01
N GLN A 350 -5.48 -10.06 -25.78
CA GLN A 350 -6.11 -11.37 -26.04
C GLN A 350 -5.15 -12.42 -26.61
N LYS A 351 -4.20 -12.02 -27.45
CA LYS A 351 -3.24 -12.96 -28.06
C LYS A 351 -2.39 -13.73 -27.05
N ASN A 352 -2.25 -13.19 -25.86
CA ASN A 352 -1.36 -13.68 -24.83
C ASN A 352 -2.12 -14.41 -23.70
N PHE A 353 -3.44 -14.51 -23.79
CA PHE A 353 -4.27 -15.24 -22.84
C PHE A 353 -4.71 -16.58 -23.44
N SER A 354 -4.60 -17.65 -22.66
CA SER A 354 -5.12 -18.99 -23.03
C SER A 354 -6.65 -19.09 -22.91
N ARG A 355 -7.29 -18.13 -22.24
CA ARG A 355 -8.74 -17.99 -22.11
C ARG A 355 -9.25 -16.70 -22.74
N LEU A 356 -10.54 -16.57 -22.90
CA LEU A 356 -11.15 -15.29 -23.29
C LEU A 356 -10.93 -14.25 -22.17
N ILE A 357 -10.61 -13.04 -22.58
CA ILE A 357 -10.52 -11.89 -21.68
C ILE A 357 -11.94 -11.49 -21.25
N GLU A 358 -12.11 -11.36 -19.95
CA GLU A 358 -13.34 -10.92 -19.30
C GLU A 358 -13.28 -9.42 -18.94
N PHE A 359 -14.42 -8.86 -18.58
CA PHE A 359 -14.50 -7.45 -18.21
C PHE A 359 -13.74 -7.15 -16.90
N GLU A 360 -13.66 -8.11 -16.00
CA GLU A 360 -12.91 -8.07 -14.75
C GLU A 360 -11.40 -7.91 -14.97
N ASP A 361 -10.85 -8.49 -16.04
CA ASP A 361 -9.45 -8.27 -16.45
C ASP A 361 -9.22 -6.81 -16.85
N PHE A 362 -10.18 -6.23 -17.56
CA PHE A 362 -10.14 -4.82 -17.96
C PHE A 362 -10.27 -3.89 -16.76
N LEU A 363 -11.13 -4.22 -15.78
CA LEU A 363 -11.23 -3.46 -14.52
C LEU A 363 -9.90 -3.52 -13.76
N SER A 364 -9.29 -4.69 -13.63
CA SER A 364 -7.98 -4.86 -13.00
C SER A 364 -6.90 -4.01 -13.68
N TYR A 365 -6.89 -4.01 -15.03
CA TYR A 365 -5.98 -3.14 -15.78
C TYR A 365 -6.27 -1.65 -15.57
N SER A 366 -7.53 -1.23 -15.54
CA SER A 366 -7.92 0.17 -15.38
C SER A 366 -7.58 0.72 -14.00
N LEU A 367 -7.71 -0.14 -12.97
CA LEU A 367 -7.41 0.20 -11.59
C LEU A 367 -5.91 0.14 -11.27
N TYR A 368 -5.21 -0.89 -11.78
CA TYR A 368 -3.80 -1.19 -11.45
C TYR A 368 -2.98 -1.55 -12.70
N PRO A 369 -2.80 -0.64 -13.67
CA PRO A 369 -2.23 -0.96 -14.99
C PRO A 369 -0.81 -1.52 -14.92
N ARG A 370 0.02 -1.09 -13.97
CA ARG A 370 1.40 -1.59 -13.81
C ARG A 370 1.40 -3.02 -13.27
N VAL A 371 0.63 -3.27 -12.21
CA VAL A 371 0.51 -4.60 -11.60
C VAL A 371 -0.06 -5.60 -12.59
N PHE A 372 -1.11 -5.20 -13.33
CA PHE A 372 -1.69 -6.04 -14.38
C PHE A 372 -0.68 -6.40 -15.46
N LYS A 373 0.08 -5.42 -15.98
CA LYS A 373 1.10 -5.66 -17.00
C LYS A 373 2.18 -6.61 -16.51
N GLN A 374 2.71 -6.39 -15.31
CA GLN A 374 3.74 -7.26 -14.73
C GLN A 374 3.22 -8.69 -14.51
N ALA A 375 2.00 -8.84 -13.96
CA ALA A 375 1.38 -10.16 -13.81
C ALA A 375 1.18 -10.85 -15.16
N HIS A 376 0.79 -10.08 -16.19
CA HIS A 376 0.62 -10.58 -17.56
C HIS A 376 1.95 -11.02 -18.20
N GLU A 377 3.02 -10.23 -18.05
CA GLU A 377 4.37 -10.57 -18.52
C GLU A 377 4.90 -11.84 -17.83
N ASN A 378 4.69 -11.96 -16.52
CA ASN A 378 5.02 -13.16 -15.77
C ASN A 378 4.23 -14.38 -16.28
N TYR A 379 2.94 -14.22 -16.55
CA TYR A 379 2.11 -15.28 -17.11
C TYR A 379 2.60 -15.75 -18.50
N ILE A 380 2.98 -14.80 -19.37
CA ILE A 380 3.56 -15.14 -20.69
C ILE A 380 4.87 -15.91 -20.51
N LYS A 381 5.72 -15.49 -19.58
CA LYS A 381 7.04 -16.08 -19.38
C LYS A 381 6.99 -17.45 -18.71
N TYR A 382 6.13 -17.63 -17.72
CA TYR A 382 6.13 -18.80 -16.84
C TYR A 382 4.88 -19.67 -16.96
N GLY A 383 3.84 -19.21 -17.65
CA GLY A 383 2.52 -19.86 -17.67
C GLY A 383 1.77 -19.69 -16.37
N ASN A 384 0.82 -20.60 -16.10
CA ASN A 384 0.05 -20.62 -14.86
C ASN A 384 0.85 -21.27 -13.74
N VAL A 385 1.48 -20.46 -12.89
CA VAL A 385 2.26 -20.93 -11.74
C VAL A 385 1.40 -21.20 -10.48
N SER A 386 0.09 -20.88 -10.49
CA SER A 386 -0.80 -21.10 -9.35
C SER A 386 -1.04 -22.58 -9.03
N ILE A 387 -0.70 -23.46 -9.97
CA ILE A 387 -0.78 -24.93 -9.84
C ILE A 387 0.42 -25.53 -9.08
N LEU A 388 1.47 -24.74 -8.83
CA LEU A 388 2.65 -25.21 -8.11
C LEU A 388 2.37 -25.29 -6.60
N PRO A 389 2.93 -26.32 -5.90
CA PRO A 389 2.91 -26.32 -4.44
C PRO A 389 3.57 -25.05 -3.88
N THR A 390 3.03 -24.48 -2.80
CA THR A 390 3.49 -23.21 -2.20
C THR A 390 4.99 -23.20 -1.91
N LYS A 391 5.53 -24.27 -1.30
CA LYS A 391 6.97 -24.41 -1.05
C LYS A 391 7.79 -24.25 -2.34
N ASN A 392 7.37 -24.95 -3.40
CA ASN A 392 8.13 -24.98 -4.65
C ASN A 392 7.99 -23.68 -5.46
N PHE A 393 6.87 -22.98 -5.31
CA PHE A 393 6.70 -21.64 -5.89
C PHE A 393 7.69 -20.62 -5.29
N PHE A 394 7.88 -20.62 -3.96
CA PHE A 394 8.75 -19.66 -3.28
C PHE A 394 10.24 -20.06 -3.30
N PHE A 395 10.53 -21.34 -3.13
CA PHE A 395 11.89 -21.81 -2.87
C PHE A 395 12.46 -22.71 -3.97
N GLY A 396 11.66 -23.01 -5.00
CA GLY A 396 12.03 -23.96 -6.05
C GLY A 396 12.03 -25.39 -5.54
N MET A 397 12.87 -26.22 -6.17
CA MET A 397 13.02 -27.64 -5.83
C MET A 397 14.41 -27.92 -5.28
N GLU A 398 14.48 -28.80 -4.28
CA GLU A 398 15.73 -29.36 -3.80
C GLU A 398 16.25 -30.44 -4.75
N GLN A 399 17.56 -30.65 -4.80
CA GLN A 399 18.15 -31.68 -5.65
C GLN A 399 17.60 -33.07 -5.28
N ARG A 400 17.11 -33.80 -6.25
CA ARG A 400 16.43 -35.10 -6.15
C ARG A 400 15.01 -35.04 -5.60
N GLU A 401 14.49 -33.87 -5.25
CA GLU A 401 13.07 -33.70 -4.90
C GLU A 401 12.17 -34.05 -6.10
N GLU A 402 11.05 -34.68 -5.79
CA GLU A 402 10.03 -35.05 -6.76
C GLU A 402 8.69 -34.46 -6.30
N ILE A 403 8.03 -33.73 -7.22
CA ILE A 403 6.72 -33.13 -6.96
C ILE A 403 5.71 -33.61 -7.98
N MET A 404 4.46 -33.62 -7.57
CA MET A 404 3.30 -33.91 -8.40
C MET A 404 2.53 -32.62 -8.66
N ILE A 405 2.27 -32.32 -9.92
CA ILE A 405 1.56 -31.12 -10.35
C ILE A 405 0.30 -31.54 -11.09
N GLU A 406 -0.86 -31.15 -10.61
CA GLU A 406 -2.13 -31.33 -11.30
C GLU A 406 -2.35 -30.16 -12.26
N LEU A 407 -2.28 -30.45 -13.57
CA LEU A 407 -2.48 -29.43 -14.62
C LEU A 407 -3.96 -29.11 -14.83
N GLU A 408 -4.79 -30.15 -14.77
CA GLU A 408 -6.25 -30.15 -14.91
C GLU A 408 -6.79 -31.33 -14.11
N PRO A 409 -8.07 -31.34 -13.71
CA PRO A 409 -8.66 -32.47 -13.01
C PRO A 409 -8.37 -33.82 -13.69
N GLY A 410 -7.64 -34.70 -12.99
CA GLY A 410 -7.23 -36.01 -13.50
C GLY A 410 -6.02 -36.02 -14.44
N LYS A 411 -5.37 -34.88 -14.70
CA LYS A 411 -4.17 -34.78 -15.53
C LYS A 411 -2.98 -34.28 -14.71
N THR A 412 -2.18 -35.20 -14.25
CA THR A 412 -1.04 -34.95 -13.37
C THR A 412 0.30 -35.17 -14.07
N ILE A 413 1.29 -34.34 -13.80
CA ILE A 413 2.70 -34.56 -14.16
C ILE A 413 3.55 -34.74 -12.91
N ILE A 414 4.56 -35.62 -13.02
CA ILE A 414 5.56 -35.84 -11.99
C ILE A 414 6.85 -35.20 -12.47
N VAL A 415 7.38 -34.27 -11.66
CA VAL A 415 8.60 -33.53 -11.95
C VAL A 415 9.64 -33.82 -10.88
N LYS A 416 10.84 -34.26 -11.30
CA LYS A 416 11.96 -34.51 -10.40
C LYS A 416 13.14 -33.64 -10.81
N LEU A 417 13.67 -32.85 -9.88
CA LEU A 417 14.92 -32.10 -10.08
C LEU A 417 16.11 -33.07 -9.96
N LEU A 418 16.90 -33.22 -11.02
CA LEU A 418 18.07 -34.09 -11.06
C LEU A 418 19.33 -33.34 -10.58
N SER A 419 19.63 -32.22 -11.24
CA SER A 419 20.81 -31.40 -10.92
C SER A 419 20.69 -30.00 -11.52
N VAL A 420 21.52 -29.09 -10.99
CA VAL A 420 21.74 -27.74 -11.54
C VAL A 420 23.23 -27.59 -11.80
N SER A 421 23.60 -27.15 -13.03
CA SER A 421 25.00 -26.92 -13.39
C SER A 421 25.58 -25.71 -12.67
N PRO A 422 26.91 -25.60 -12.53
CA PRO A 422 27.52 -24.29 -12.27
C PRO A 422 27.13 -23.27 -13.33
N ALA A 423 27.20 -21.98 -12.99
CA ALA A 423 26.99 -20.93 -13.97
C ALA A 423 28.15 -20.90 -15.00
N ASN A 424 27.82 -20.67 -16.25
CA ASN A 424 28.79 -20.43 -17.30
C ASN A 424 29.27 -18.97 -17.30
N GLU A 425 30.16 -18.62 -18.23
CA GLU A 425 30.71 -17.25 -18.39
C GLU A 425 29.64 -16.18 -18.68
N GLU A 426 28.48 -16.59 -19.22
CA GLU A 426 27.33 -15.71 -19.49
C GLU A 426 26.37 -15.61 -18.27
N GLY A 427 26.72 -16.20 -17.14
CA GLY A 427 25.86 -16.26 -15.96
C GLY A 427 24.63 -17.15 -16.11
N LYS A 428 24.66 -18.12 -17.05
CA LYS A 428 23.58 -19.09 -17.23
C LYS A 428 23.88 -20.40 -16.55
N ARG A 429 22.82 -21.06 -16.04
CA ARG A 429 22.84 -22.41 -15.48
C ARG A 429 21.92 -23.32 -16.27
N THR A 430 22.29 -24.57 -16.43
CA THR A 430 21.43 -25.62 -16.98
C THR A 430 20.80 -26.40 -15.83
N VAL A 431 19.48 -26.47 -15.81
CA VAL A 431 18.70 -27.22 -14.83
C VAL A 431 18.19 -28.50 -15.50
N PHE A 432 18.48 -29.64 -14.91
CA PHE A 432 18.10 -30.96 -15.44
C PHE A 432 16.93 -31.51 -14.63
N PHE A 433 15.87 -31.86 -15.32
CA PHE A 433 14.66 -32.44 -14.76
C PHE A 433 14.37 -33.82 -15.35
N ARG A 434 13.58 -34.61 -14.62
CA ARG A 434 12.87 -35.77 -15.15
C ARG A 434 11.38 -35.48 -15.06
N VAL A 435 10.67 -35.47 -16.19
CA VAL A 435 9.23 -35.19 -16.27
C VAL A 435 8.55 -36.44 -16.81
N ASN A 436 7.66 -37.05 -15.99
CA ASN A 436 6.99 -38.33 -16.33
C ASN A 436 7.97 -39.42 -16.81
N GLY A 437 9.17 -39.49 -16.22
CA GLY A 437 10.19 -40.47 -16.58
C GLY A 437 11.17 -40.03 -17.69
N GLU A 438 10.87 -38.96 -18.44
CA GLU A 438 11.75 -38.43 -19.49
C GLU A 438 12.66 -37.31 -18.97
N ASN A 439 13.93 -37.33 -19.36
CA ASN A 439 14.88 -36.29 -19.02
C ASN A 439 14.64 -35.04 -19.87
N ARG A 440 14.61 -33.87 -19.21
CA ARG A 440 14.47 -32.55 -19.80
C ARG A 440 15.52 -31.62 -19.21
N PHE A 441 15.88 -30.56 -19.92
CA PHE A 441 16.74 -29.51 -19.37
C PHE A 441 16.23 -28.12 -19.81
N VAL A 442 16.53 -27.13 -18.99
CA VAL A 442 16.22 -25.72 -19.23
C VAL A 442 17.44 -24.88 -18.86
N GLU A 443 17.79 -23.91 -19.70
CA GLU A 443 18.77 -22.90 -19.35
C GLU A 443 18.08 -21.71 -18.69
N ILE A 444 18.63 -21.28 -17.56
CA ILE A 444 18.16 -20.11 -16.80
C ILE A 444 19.32 -19.15 -16.56
N THR A 445 19.04 -17.84 -16.53
CA THR A 445 20.01 -16.84 -16.08
C THR A 445 20.03 -16.81 -14.56
N ASP A 446 21.23 -16.92 -13.97
CA ASP A 446 21.41 -16.82 -12.52
C ASP A 446 21.47 -15.35 -12.10
N THR A 447 20.36 -14.82 -11.61
CA THR A 447 20.24 -13.44 -11.15
C THR A 447 20.95 -13.18 -9.82
N SER A 448 21.44 -14.23 -9.12
CA SER A 448 22.22 -14.08 -7.87
C SER A 448 23.68 -13.73 -8.13
N LEU A 449 24.17 -13.94 -9.36
CA LEU A 449 25.47 -13.48 -9.79
C LEU A 449 25.35 -11.99 -10.09
N GLY A 450 25.60 -11.14 -9.09
CA GLY A 450 25.52 -9.69 -9.25
C GLY A 450 26.38 -9.23 -10.42
N ILE A 451 25.78 -8.61 -11.42
CA ILE A 451 26.51 -7.81 -12.38
C ILE A 451 27.10 -6.66 -11.56
N GLU A 452 28.42 -6.51 -11.52
CA GLU A 452 29.07 -5.34 -10.95
C GLU A 452 28.42 -4.09 -11.56
N THR A 453 27.69 -3.35 -10.75
CA THR A 453 27.14 -2.07 -11.17
C THR A 453 28.33 -1.12 -11.35
N GLN A 454 28.61 -0.74 -12.61
CA GLN A 454 29.53 0.37 -12.88
C GLN A 454 29.07 1.55 -12.04
N SER A 455 29.97 2.16 -11.27
CA SER A 455 29.66 3.36 -10.50
C SER A 455 29.35 4.49 -11.50
N ASN A 456 28.14 5.02 -11.44
CA ASN A 456 27.74 6.16 -12.27
C ASN A 456 28.53 7.42 -11.88
N LEU A 457 28.69 8.34 -12.82
CA LEU A 457 29.22 9.67 -12.53
C LEU A 457 28.33 10.39 -11.52
N LYS A 458 28.94 11.18 -10.62
CA LYS A 458 28.19 11.99 -9.65
C LYS A 458 27.99 13.40 -10.17
N ALA A 459 26.80 13.95 -9.93
CA ALA A 459 26.51 15.37 -10.13
C ALA A 459 27.27 16.20 -9.08
N ASP A 460 27.85 17.34 -9.50
CA ASP A 460 28.43 18.30 -8.57
C ASP A 460 27.29 19.09 -7.88
N PRO A 461 27.14 18.97 -6.54
CA PRO A 461 26.09 19.68 -5.80
C PRO A 461 26.15 21.21 -5.94
N ASN A 462 27.30 21.76 -6.30
CA ASN A 462 27.50 23.22 -6.52
C ASN A 462 27.25 23.64 -7.96
N ASN A 463 27.02 22.71 -8.88
CA ASN A 463 26.78 22.99 -10.30
C ASN A 463 25.29 22.90 -10.62
N GLU A 464 24.59 24.02 -10.60
CA GLU A 464 23.16 24.10 -10.92
C GLU A 464 22.77 23.63 -12.34
N LYS A 465 23.77 23.31 -13.19
CA LYS A 465 23.54 22.71 -14.51
C LYS A 465 23.52 21.18 -14.48
N GLU A 466 23.84 20.55 -13.38
CA GLU A 466 23.87 19.12 -13.23
C GLU A 466 22.74 18.63 -12.32
N TYR A 467 21.93 17.72 -12.82
CA TYR A 467 20.79 17.12 -12.10
C TYR A 467 21.12 15.69 -11.72
N GLY A 468 21.34 15.50 -10.43
CA GLY A 468 21.59 14.19 -9.83
C GLY A 468 20.31 13.53 -9.33
N ALA A 469 20.41 12.23 -9.11
CA ALA A 469 19.35 11.45 -8.46
C ALA A 469 19.15 11.89 -7.00
N PRO A 470 17.95 12.30 -6.57
CA PRO A 470 17.70 12.74 -5.18
C PRO A 470 17.65 11.59 -4.18
N LEU A 471 17.49 10.35 -4.64
CA LEU A 471 17.43 9.13 -3.83
C LEU A 471 17.85 7.90 -4.64
N GLN A 472 18.18 6.83 -3.95
CA GLN A 472 18.47 5.55 -4.58
C GLN A 472 17.18 4.92 -5.14
N GLY A 473 17.24 4.44 -6.40
CA GLY A 473 16.11 3.81 -7.07
C GLY A 473 16.39 3.48 -8.52
N MET A 474 15.36 3.17 -9.27
CA MET A 474 15.44 2.96 -10.72
C MET A 474 15.09 4.26 -11.44
N LEU A 475 15.90 4.67 -12.41
CA LEU A 475 15.53 5.75 -13.34
C LEU A 475 14.36 5.26 -14.21
N TYR A 476 13.14 5.56 -13.74
CA TYR A 476 11.92 5.00 -14.30
C TYR A 476 11.56 5.59 -15.65
N LYS A 477 11.68 6.92 -15.78
CA LYS A 477 11.31 7.61 -17.01
C LYS A 477 12.12 8.88 -17.21
N MET A 478 12.54 9.12 -18.45
CA MET A 478 13.12 10.38 -18.89
C MET A 478 12.04 11.22 -19.58
N LEU A 479 11.85 12.46 -19.15
CA LEU A 479 10.78 13.33 -19.64
C LEU A 479 11.27 14.36 -20.64
N VAL A 480 12.60 14.49 -20.80
CA VAL A 480 13.25 15.45 -21.72
C VAL A 480 14.22 14.73 -22.66
N LYS A 481 14.63 15.44 -23.72
CA LYS A 481 15.58 14.94 -24.74
C LYS A 481 16.76 15.90 -24.87
N PRO A 482 17.95 15.43 -25.30
CA PRO A 482 19.08 16.31 -25.62
C PRO A 482 18.67 17.36 -26.63
N GLY A 483 19.10 18.61 -26.40
CA GLY A 483 18.76 19.78 -27.22
C GLY A 483 17.40 20.41 -26.92
N GLN A 484 16.61 19.88 -26.02
CA GLN A 484 15.31 20.44 -25.63
C GLN A 484 15.51 21.67 -24.74
N GLU A 485 14.82 22.77 -25.07
CA GLU A 485 14.69 23.92 -24.17
C GLU A 485 13.75 23.59 -23.04
N ILE A 486 14.15 23.92 -21.82
CA ILE A 486 13.37 23.72 -20.59
C ILE A 486 13.28 25.02 -19.81
N LYS A 487 12.19 25.19 -19.09
CA LYS A 487 11.97 26.29 -18.15
C LYS A 487 12.10 25.80 -16.73
N LYS A 488 12.31 26.74 -15.81
CA LYS A 488 12.24 26.45 -14.39
C LYS A 488 10.93 25.73 -14.06
N ASP A 489 11.03 24.70 -13.20
CA ASP A 489 9.96 23.80 -12.75
C ASP A 489 9.46 22.79 -13.81
N ASP A 490 10.02 22.76 -15.04
CA ASP A 490 9.72 21.69 -15.99
C ASP A 490 10.20 20.32 -15.44
N HIS A 491 9.41 19.28 -15.68
CA HIS A 491 9.72 17.92 -15.26
C HIS A 491 10.84 17.32 -16.14
N LEU A 492 11.90 16.82 -15.51
CA LEU A 492 13.09 16.31 -16.20
C LEU A 492 13.11 14.78 -16.29
N PHE A 493 12.98 14.11 -15.15
CA PHE A 493 12.99 12.65 -15.08
C PHE A 493 12.31 12.16 -13.80
N ILE A 494 11.95 10.88 -13.77
CA ILE A 494 11.31 10.22 -12.64
C ILE A 494 12.20 9.09 -12.14
N ILE A 495 12.44 9.06 -10.83
CA ILE A 495 13.07 7.95 -10.13
C ILE A 495 12.00 7.19 -9.35
N GLU A 496 12.01 5.87 -9.44
CA GLU A 496 11.17 4.98 -8.65
C GLU A 496 12.02 4.20 -7.64
N ALA A 497 11.64 4.28 -6.37
CA ALA A 497 12.21 3.51 -5.28
C ALA A 497 11.10 2.86 -4.45
N MET A 498 11.04 1.53 -4.43
CA MET A 498 10.06 0.77 -3.62
C MET A 498 8.61 1.28 -3.75
N LYS A 499 8.17 1.55 -4.99
CA LYS A 499 6.84 2.11 -5.33
C LYS A 499 6.64 3.58 -4.93
N MET A 500 7.70 4.27 -4.55
CA MET A 500 7.73 5.72 -4.40
C MET A 500 8.33 6.32 -5.67
N GLU A 501 7.56 7.18 -6.35
CA GLU A 501 8.03 7.93 -7.51
C GLU A 501 8.42 9.34 -7.08
N THR A 502 9.55 9.82 -7.57
CA THR A 502 10.03 11.19 -7.34
C THR A 502 10.36 11.81 -8.68
N THR A 503 9.66 12.88 -9.02
CA THR A 503 9.91 13.67 -10.23
C THR A 503 10.91 14.76 -9.93
N VAL A 504 12.01 14.78 -10.66
CA VAL A 504 13.00 15.85 -10.59
C VAL A 504 12.63 16.95 -11.57
N THR A 505 12.59 18.18 -11.07
CA THR A 505 12.23 19.37 -11.86
C THR A 505 13.43 20.28 -12.10
N ALA A 506 13.36 21.08 -13.15
CA ALA A 506 14.39 22.07 -13.50
C ALA A 506 14.44 23.20 -12.47
N LEU A 507 15.62 23.51 -11.96
CA LEU A 507 15.83 24.63 -11.02
C LEU A 507 15.90 26.00 -11.74
N LYS A 508 16.18 25.99 -13.02
CA LYS A 508 16.32 27.20 -13.89
C LYS A 508 16.04 26.88 -15.35
N ASP A 509 15.86 27.92 -16.14
CA ASP A 509 15.77 27.83 -17.60
C ASP A 509 17.09 27.34 -18.18
N GLY A 510 17.06 26.57 -19.25
CA GLY A 510 18.25 26.07 -19.92
C GLY A 510 17.93 25.15 -21.11
N THR A 511 18.99 24.61 -21.70
CA THR A 511 18.86 23.61 -22.77
C THR A 511 19.54 22.34 -22.31
N VAL A 512 18.87 21.20 -22.47
CA VAL A 512 19.41 19.88 -22.11
C VAL A 512 20.65 19.60 -22.98
N ASN A 513 21.80 19.47 -22.34
CA ASN A 513 23.05 19.13 -23.02
C ASN A 513 23.16 17.64 -23.28
N SER A 514 23.11 16.85 -22.21
CA SER A 514 23.23 15.40 -22.33
C SER A 514 22.42 14.65 -21.27
N LEU A 515 22.09 13.41 -21.59
CA LEU A 515 21.52 12.42 -20.68
C LEU A 515 22.65 11.44 -20.33
N SER A 516 23.07 11.39 -19.07
CA SER A 516 24.18 10.55 -18.62
C SER A 516 23.76 9.09 -18.40
N LEU A 517 22.46 8.86 -18.15
CA LEU A 517 21.90 7.54 -17.87
C LEU A 517 20.66 7.26 -18.73
N LYS A 518 20.30 5.99 -18.85
CA LYS A 518 19.11 5.52 -19.60
C LYS A 518 18.01 5.06 -18.64
N GLU A 519 16.77 5.07 -19.11
CA GLU A 519 15.65 4.45 -18.40
C GLU A 519 15.94 2.97 -18.07
N GLY A 520 15.51 2.54 -16.87
CA GLY A 520 15.72 1.18 -16.36
C GLY A 520 17.06 0.97 -15.62
N VAL A 521 17.94 1.97 -15.51
CA VAL A 521 19.20 1.87 -14.77
C VAL A 521 18.96 2.16 -13.28
N MET A 522 19.60 1.37 -12.40
CA MET A 522 19.63 1.65 -10.97
C MET A 522 20.58 2.82 -10.70
N VAL A 523 20.11 3.78 -9.92
CA VAL A 523 20.86 4.97 -9.48
C VAL A 523 20.93 5.04 -7.96
N ILE A 524 21.97 5.67 -7.46
CA ILE A 524 22.08 6.04 -6.05
C ILE A 524 22.08 7.57 -5.92
N THR A 525 21.81 8.08 -4.73
CA THR A 525 21.78 9.52 -4.45
C THR A 525 23.00 10.22 -5.01
N GLY A 526 22.78 11.30 -5.76
CA GLY A 526 23.81 12.08 -6.40
C GLY A 526 24.31 11.57 -7.76
N ASP A 527 23.85 10.40 -8.26
CA ASP A 527 24.23 9.96 -9.61
C ASP A 527 23.77 10.96 -10.67
N LEU A 528 24.67 11.41 -11.53
CA LEU A 528 24.38 12.39 -12.58
C LEU A 528 23.44 11.78 -13.62
N VAL A 529 22.27 12.40 -13.80
CA VAL A 529 21.26 11.97 -14.77
C VAL A 529 21.22 12.89 -15.99
N ILE A 530 21.18 14.20 -15.77
CA ILE A 530 21.07 15.22 -16.82
C ILE A 530 22.08 16.33 -16.59
N SER A 531 22.68 16.85 -17.69
CA SER A 531 23.41 18.11 -17.68
C SER A 531 22.76 19.13 -18.62
N LEU A 532 22.80 20.43 -18.25
CA LEU A 532 22.37 21.57 -19.07
C LEU A 532 23.59 22.29 -19.68
N ASN A 533 23.33 23.00 -20.76
CA ASN A 533 24.31 23.92 -21.38
C ASN A 533 24.49 25.19 -20.56
#